data_054e68a370963c1090cc9e70087967e0
#
_entry.id   054e68a370963c1090cc9e70087967e0
#
_cell.length_a   1.000
_cell.length_b   1.000
_cell.length_c   1.000
_cell.angle_alpha   90.00
_cell.angle_beta   90.00
_cell.angle_gamma   90.00
#
_symmetry.space_group_name_H-M   'P 1'
#
loop_
_entity.id
_entity.type
_entity.pdbx_description
1 polymer ?
#
loop_
_entity_poly.entity_id
_entity_poly.type
_entity_poly.pdbx_seq_one_letter_code
_entity_poly.pdbx_strand_id
1 'polypeptide(L)'
;MRFRTLTAAAITALTVLGTVPAAQAVAPAAPEAGFKITVGKQTPEMEQAVNAARAEATASGDAVAAGPRLCFRAHSKNAGWTPIVCSDQTGHAGTEGHGDPIDRVVLWPSGGLEFYTQVHISNIPESSPERQVPSGGYVEIDAGDETVEALHLRSTNALIKASAHVKDVGWKGGTQWLHDQWIGSIGEGRWMEAFWIDI
;
A
#
# COMPACT_ATOMS: atom_id res chain seq x y z
N MET A 1 68.62 -56.87 9.84
CA MET A 1 68.75 -55.60 10.52
C MET A 1 67.62 -54.63 9.96
N ARG A 2 66.61 -54.32 10.77
CA ARG A 2 65.51 -53.43 10.38
C ARG A 2 65.56 -52.20 11.26
N PHE A 3 65.87 -51.08 10.71
CA PHE A 3 65.81 -49.78 11.40
C PHE A 3 64.34 -49.27 11.42
N ARG A 4 63.85 -49.03 12.62
CA ARG A 4 62.58 -48.35 12.83
C ARG A 4 62.83 -46.86 12.99
N THR A 5 62.31 -46.09 12.06
CA THR A 5 62.29 -44.60 12.13
C THR A 5 61.10 -44.16 12.97
N LEU A 6 61.34 -43.39 14.03
CA LEU A 6 60.32 -42.74 14.85
C LEU A 6 60.03 -41.36 14.25
N THR A 7 58.80 -41.21 13.81
CA THR A 7 58.33 -39.91 13.36
C THR A 7 57.68 -39.20 14.55
N ALA A 8 58.23 -38.04 14.93
CA ALA A 8 57.67 -37.18 15.96
C ALA A 8 56.58 -36.31 15.31
N ALA A 9 55.35 -36.41 15.82
CA ALA A 9 54.25 -35.52 15.41
C ALA A 9 54.29 -34.22 16.22
N ALA A 10 54.49 -33.11 15.56
CA ALA A 10 54.37 -31.77 16.14
C ALA A 10 52.88 -31.37 16.14
N ILE A 11 52.35 -31.13 17.34
CA ILE A 11 50.97 -30.60 17.51
C ILE A 11 51.08 -29.09 17.49
N THR A 12 50.63 -28.46 16.39
CA THR A 12 50.50 -27.03 16.28
C THR A 12 49.13 -26.61 16.84
N ALA A 13 49.13 -25.95 18.00
CA ALA A 13 47.94 -25.37 18.58
C ALA A 13 47.55 -24.11 17.80
N LEU A 14 46.45 -24.17 17.06
CA LEU A 14 45.87 -23.03 16.35
C LEU A 14 44.99 -22.24 17.33
N THR A 15 45.48 -21.13 17.83
CA THR A 15 44.66 -20.15 18.60
C THR A 15 43.78 -19.39 17.62
N VAL A 16 42.50 -19.74 17.58
CA VAL A 16 41.48 -18.99 16.86
C VAL A 16 41.13 -17.75 17.71
N LEU A 17 41.69 -16.60 17.36
CA LEU A 17 41.25 -15.31 17.85
C LEU A 17 39.88 -15.02 17.21
N GLY A 18 38.80 -15.27 17.96
CA GLY A 18 37.46 -14.91 17.58
C GLY A 18 37.33 -13.37 17.50
N THR A 19 37.26 -12.83 16.29
CA THR A 19 36.85 -11.47 16.07
C THR A 19 35.36 -11.40 16.36
N VAL A 20 34.98 -10.76 17.49
CA VAL A 20 33.61 -10.38 17.79
C VAL A 20 33.17 -9.41 16.68
N PRO A 21 32.10 -9.70 15.91
CA PRO A 21 31.62 -8.74 14.95
C PRO A 21 31.18 -7.49 15.72
N ALA A 22 31.76 -6.36 15.38
CA ALA A 22 31.31 -5.06 15.86
C ALA A 22 29.81 -4.93 15.54
N ALA A 23 28.98 -4.74 16.58
CA ALA A 23 27.58 -4.43 16.39
C ALA A 23 27.50 -3.21 15.44
N GLN A 24 27.01 -3.44 14.24
CA GLN A 24 26.71 -2.35 13.33
C GLN A 24 25.65 -1.49 14.03
N ALA A 25 26.06 -0.28 14.42
CA ALA A 25 25.10 0.71 14.87
C ALA A 25 24.11 0.91 13.71
N VAL A 26 22.86 0.53 13.96
CA VAL A 26 21.76 0.84 13.03
C VAL A 26 21.76 2.37 12.94
N ALA A 27 22.10 2.88 11.76
CA ALA A 27 22.02 4.31 11.50
C ALA A 27 20.61 4.77 11.87
N PRO A 28 20.44 5.89 12.58
CA PRO A 28 19.11 6.43 12.83
C PRO A 28 18.42 6.56 11.47
N ALA A 29 17.20 6.03 11.38
CA ALA A 29 16.38 6.16 10.19
C ALA A 29 16.37 7.65 9.81
N ALA A 30 16.69 7.94 8.54
CA ALA A 30 16.57 9.30 8.04
C ALA A 30 15.17 9.82 8.38
N PRO A 31 15.01 11.10 8.76
CA PRO A 31 13.70 11.66 9.04
C PRO A 31 12.81 11.34 7.84
N GLU A 32 11.69 10.66 8.10
CA GLU A 32 10.75 10.27 7.06
C GLU A 32 10.33 11.55 6.34
N ALA A 33 10.66 11.64 5.06
CA ALA A 33 10.34 12.77 4.22
C ALA A 33 8.83 12.99 4.29
N GLY A 34 8.42 14.05 4.93
CA GLY A 34 7.14 14.74 4.98
C GLY A 34 5.80 14.01 4.87
N PHE A 35 5.74 12.71 4.58
CA PHE A 35 4.51 11.93 4.45
C PHE A 35 4.29 10.98 5.65
N LYS A 36 3.04 10.61 5.87
CA LYS A 36 2.65 9.73 6.97
C LYS A 36 1.73 8.61 6.47
N ILE A 37 1.99 7.38 6.92
CA ILE A 37 1.09 6.25 6.74
C ILE A 37 0.62 5.76 8.11
N THR A 38 -0.69 5.79 8.33
CA THR A 38 -1.33 5.33 9.56
C THR A 38 -2.17 4.10 9.28
N VAL A 39 -1.94 3.01 10.00
CA VAL A 39 -2.81 1.83 9.97
C VAL A 39 -3.52 1.75 11.32
N GLY A 40 -4.84 1.59 11.30
CA GLY A 40 -5.67 1.59 12.48
C GLY A 40 -6.91 0.71 12.38
N LYS A 41 -7.72 0.71 13.43
CA LYS A 41 -9.05 0.11 13.42
C LYS A 41 -10.05 1.08 12.80
N GLN A 42 -11.05 0.56 12.11
CA GLN A 42 -12.14 1.40 11.57
C GLN A 42 -12.78 2.24 12.66
N THR A 43 -13.06 3.48 12.32
CA THR A 43 -13.86 4.36 13.19
C THR A 43 -15.36 4.05 13.03
N PRO A 44 -16.20 4.43 14.00
CA PRO A 44 -17.65 4.28 13.85
C PRO A 44 -18.22 4.94 12.59
N GLU A 45 -17.63 6.06 12.15
CA GLU A 45 -18.00 6.74 10.90
C GLU A 45 -17.71 5.87 9.67
N MET A 46 -16.54 5.24 9.61
CA MET A 46 -16.17 4.31 8.56
C MET A 46 -17.08 3.08 8.53
N GLU A 47 -17.39 2.51 9.70
CA GLU A 47 -18.33 1.39 9.82
C GLU A 47 -19.74 1.78 9.34
N GLN A 48 -20.21 2.96 9.69
CA GLN A 48 -21.50 3.48 9.24
C GLN A 48 -21.52 3.66 7.72
N ALA A 49 -20.45 4.19 7.12
CA ALA A 49 -20.34 4.34 5.67
C ALA A 49 -20.35 3.00 4.93
N VAL A 50 -19.61 2.00 5.43
CA VAL A 50 -19.62 0.63 4.88
C VAL A 50 -21.02 0.01 4.96
N ASN A 51 -21.73 0.22 6.07
CA ASN A 51 -23.10 -0.30 6.26
C ASN A 51 -24.10 0.44 5.35
N ALA A 52 -23.96 1.75 5.15
CA ALA A 52 -24.78 2.51 4.22
C ALA A 52 -24.59 2.04 2.78
N ALA A 53 -23.33 1.90 2.33
CA ALA A 53 -23.01 1.37 1.01
C ALA A 53 -23.58 -0.06 0.80
N ARG A 54 -23.55 -0.90 1.83
CA ARG A 54 -24.14 -2.24 1.79
C ARG A 54 -25.68 -2.18 1.67
N ALA A 55 -26.32 -1.26 2.39
CA ALA A 55 -27.76 -1.08 2.33
C ALA A 55 -28.22 -0.60 0.94
N GLU A 56 -27.48 0.32 0.32
CA GLU A 56 -27.73 0.81 -1.04
C GLU A 56 -27.61 -0.31 -2.08
N ALA A 57 -26.55 -1.11 -2.03
CA ALA A 57 -26.37 -2.25 -2.92
C ALA A 57 -27.49 -3.31 -2.75
N THR A 58 -27.96 -3.53 -1.51
CA THR A 58 -29.11 -4.43 -1.26
C THR A 58 -30.40 -3.86 -1.84
N ALA A 59 -30.60 -2.54 -1.75
CA ALA A 59 -31.81 -1.88 -2.26
C ALA A 59 -31.85 -1.88 -3.80
N SER A 60 -30.70 -1.87 -4.49
CA SER A 60 -30.61 -2.00 -5.95
C SER A 60 -30.84 -3.42 -6.47
N GLY A 61 -31.00 -4.41 -5.58
CA GLY A 61 -31.20 -5.82 -5.94
C GLY A 61 -29.90 -6.55 -6.27
N ASP A 62 -28.76 -5.88 -6.10
CA ASP A 62 -27.47 -6.54 -6.20
C ASP A 62 -27.29 -7.48 -4.99
N ALA A 63 -27.02 -8.72 -5.27
CA ALA A 63 -26.72 -9.70 -4.22
C ALA A 63 -25.42 -9.26 -3.53
N VAL A 64 -25.56 -8.50 -2.44
CA VAL A 64 -24.42 -8.10 -1.62
C VAL A 64 -23.86 -9.34 -0.96
N ALA A 65 -22.93 -9.97 -1.63
CA ALA A 65 -22.17 -11.05 -1.04
C ALA A 65 -21.49 -10.53 0.24
N ALA A 66 -21.54 -11.30 1.31
CA ALA A 66 -20.78 -11.05 2.54
C ALA A 66 -19.25 -11.22 2.31
N GLY A 67 -18.82 -11.05 1.05
CA GLY A 67 -17.46 -11.28 0.56
C GLY A 67 -16.48 -10.13 0.81
N PRO A 68 -15.26 -10.33 0.34
CA PRO A 68 -14.22 -9.30 0.38
C PRO A 68 -14.71 -7.99 -0.25
N ARG A 69 -14.40 -6.86 0.39
CA ARG A 69 -14.78 -5.53 -0.06
C ARG A 69 -13.70 -4.53 0.33
N LEU A 70 -13.46 -3.55 -0.52
CA LEU A 70 -12.62 -2.40 -0.22
C LEU A 70 -13.45 -1.12 -0.38
N CYS A 71 -13.53 -0.31 0.67
CA CYS A 71 -14.06 1.04 0.57
C CYS A 71 -12.90 2.03 0.60
N PHE A 72 -13.07 3.18 -0.05
CA PHE A 72 -12.00 4.15 -0.20
C PHE A 72 -12.55 5.57 -0.40
N ARG A 73 -11.73 6.56 -0.09
CA ARG A 73 -11.93 7.96 -0.43
C ARG A 73 -10.60 8.66 -0.65
N ALA A 74 -10.62 9.79 -1.31
CA ALA A 74 -9.48 10.67 -1.50
C ALA A 74 -9.73 12.05 -0.95
N HIS A 75 -8.68 12.74 -0.55
CA HIS A 75 -8.64 14.17 -0.35
C HIS A 75 -7.86 14.80 -1.50
N SER A 76 -8.48 15.76 -2.16
CA SER A 76 -7.85 16.58 -3.19
C SER A 76 -7.49 17.93 -2.60
N LYS A 77 -6.32 18.45 -2.94
CA LYS A 77 -5.75 19.66 -2.30
C LYS A 77 -6.69 20.86 -2.28
N ASN A 78 -7.47 21.06 -3.34
CA ASN A 78 -8.37 22.19 -3.46
C ASN A 78 -9.83 21.84 -3.18
N ALA A 79 -10.28 20.63 -3.55
CA ALA A 79 -11.68 20.22 -3.41
C ALA A 79 -12.00 19.57 -2.05
N GLY A 80 -10.99 19.12 -1.30
CA GLY A 80 -11.17 18.44 -0.02
C GLY A 80 -11.55 16.96 -0.17
N TRP A 81 -12.19 16.39 0.86
CA TRP A 81 -12.57 14.97 0.88
C TRP A 81 -13.71 14.67 -0.09
N THR A 82 -13.51 13.63 -0.90
CA THR A 82 -14.59 13.07 -1.73
C THR A 82 -15.51 12.15 -0.90
N PRO A 83 -16.72 11.86 -1.39
CA PRO A 83 -17.56 10.83 -0.82
C PRO A 83 -16.82 9.47 -0.73
N ILE A 84 -17.29 8.63 0.15
CA ILE A 84 -16.82 7.26 0.26
C ILE A 84 -17.40 6.45 -0.89
N VAL A 85 -16.54 5.66 -1.54
CA VAL A 85 -16.88 4.71 -2.59
C VAL A 85 -16.45 3.32 -2.14
N CYS A 86 -17.23 2.30 -2.43
CA CYS A 86 -16.87 0.91 -2.18
C CYS A 86 -16.74 0.13 -3.49
N SER A 87 -15.98 -0.94 -3.49
CA SER A 87 -15.62 -1.74 -4.67
C SER A 87 -16.79 -2.38 -5.42
N ASP A 88 -17.98 -2.41 -4.84
CA ASP A 88 -19.21 -2.87 -5.46
C ASP A 88 -20.11 -1.74 -5.97
N GLN A 89 -19.62 -0.51 -5.98
CA GLN A 89 -20.32 0.68 -6.45
C GLN A 89 -19.64 1.25 -7.69
N THR A 90 -20.43 1.82 -8.58
CA THR A 90 -19.90 2.63 -9.66
C THR A 90 -19.47 3.99 -9.11
N GLY A 91 -18.21 4.38 -9.35
CA GLY A 91 -17.69 5.65 -8.89
C GLY A 91 -16.17 5.64 -8.73
N HIS A 92 -15.64 6.80 -8.42
CA HIS A 92 -14.22 7.01 -8.17
C HIS A 92 -14.03 7.96 -6.99
N ALA A 93 -12.89 7.88 -6.33
CA ALA A 93 -12.43 8.86 -5.36
C ALA A 93 -11.49 9.85 -6.05
N GLY A 94 -11.59 11.13 -5.72
CA GLY A 94 -10.81 12.20 -6.34
C GLY A 94 -11.64 13.07 -7.29
N THR A 95 -10.96 13.94 -8.06
CA THR A 95 -11.55 14.96 -8.95
C THR A 95 -11.02 14.79 -10.37
N GLU A 96 -11.63 13.90 -11.14
CA GLU A 96 -11.20 13.55 -12.49
C GLU A 96 -11.09 14.77 -13.42
N GLY A 97 -9.90 14.95 -14.02
CA GLY A 97 -9.69 15.94 -15.09
C GLY A 97 -9.70 17.42 -14.66
N HIS A 98 -9.69 17.68 -13.37
CA HIS A 98 -9.72 19.05 -12.85
C HIS A 98 -8.34 19.63 -12.50
N GLY A 99 -7.27 18.87 -12.70
CA GLY A 99 -5.90 19.28 -12.33
C GLY A 99 -5.67 19.38 -10.82
N ASP A 100 -6.55 18.77 -10.02
CA ASP A 100 -6.52 18.84 -8.56
C ASP A 100 -5.87 17.57 -7.99
N PRO A 101 -4.64 17.66 -7.45
CA PRO A 101 -3.90 16.50 -7.00
C PRO A 101 -4.48 15.89 -5.72
N ILE A 102 -4.45 14.57 -5.66
CA ILE A 102 -4.70 13.83 -4.43
C ILE A 102 -3.48 13.97 -3.52
N ASP A 103 -3.70 14.38 -2.26
CA ASP A 103 -2.68 14.45 -1.20
C ASP A 103 -2.94 13.48 -0.06
N ARG A 104 -4.20 12.96 0.07
CA ARG A 104 -4.50 11.90 1.05
C ARG A 104 -5.41 10.83 0.45
N VAL A 105 -5.19 9.61 0.91
CA VAL A 105 -6.00 8.44 0.55
C VAL A 105 -6.34 7.67 1.80
N VAL A 106 -7.60 7.23 1.92
CA VAL A 106 -8.02 6.29 2.94
C VAL A 106 -8.58 5.05 2.27
N LEU A 107 -8.08 3.87 2.67
CA LEU A 107 -8.53 2.57 2.20
C LEU A 107 -8.92 1.72 3.41
N TRP A 108 -10.09 1.05 3.37
CA TRP A 108 -10.51 0.17 4.47
C TRP A 108 -11.13 -1.13 3.96
N PRO A 109 -10.37 -2.21 4.06
CA PRO A 109 -10.81 -3.54 3.69
C PRO A 109 -11.82 -4.10 4.71
N SER A 110 -12.79 -4.86 4.21
CA SER A 110 -13.80 -5.54 5.01
C SER A 110 -14.15 -6.90 4.42
N GLY A 111 -15.05 -7.66 5.06
CA GLY A 111 -15.50 -8.94 4.54
C GLY A 111 -14.41 -10.02 4.44
N GLY A 112 -13.38 -9.95 5.28
CA GLY A 112 -12.26 -10.88 5.26
C GLY A 112 -11.21 -10.59 4.20
N LEU A 113 -11.24 -9.43 3.54
CA LEU A 113 -10.22 -9.05 2.56
C LEU A 113 -8.84 -8.95 3.21
N GLU A 114 -7.88 -9.72 2.71
CA GLU A 114 -6.46 -9.60 3.05
C GLU A 114 -5.80 -8.62 2.09
N PHE A 115 -5.53 -7.43 2.59
CA PHE A 115 -5.13 -6.30 1.77
C PHE A 115 -3.78 -5.73 2.17
N TYR A 116 -2.99 -5.36 1.16
CA TYR A 116 -1.68 -4.73 1.32
C TYR A 116 -1.58 -3.54 0.38
N THR A 117 -0.89 -2.50 0.81
CA THR A 117 -0.70 -1.30 -0.01
C THR A 117 0.67 -0.67 0.20
N GLN A 118 1.13 0.02 -0.83
CA GLN A 118 2.27 0.95 -0.82
C GLN A 118 1.85 2.21 -1.54
N VAL A 119 2.58 3.29 -1.34
CA VAL A 119 2.37 4.56 -2.04
C VAL A 119 3.68 5.06 -2.64
N HIS A 120 3.58 5.65 -3.82
CA HIS A 120 4.61 6.50 -4.40
C HIS A 120 4.13 7.94 -4.35
N ILE A 121 4.96 8.81 -3.78
CA ILE A 121 4.66 10.22 -3.53
C ILE A 121 5.63 11.06 -4.36
N SER A 122 5.15 12.15 -4.92
CA SER A 122 5.98 13.09 -5.69
C SER A 122 7.20 13.56 -4.89
N ASN A 123 8.29 13.78 -5.60
CA ASN A 123 9.57 14.22 -5.01
C ASN A 123 10.21 13.25 -4.00
N ILE A 124 9.64 12.06 -3.79
CA ILE A 124 10.22 11.02 -2.94
C ILE A 124 10.66 9.87 -3.85
N PRO A 125 12.00 9.62 -3.96
CA PRO A 125 12.53 8.66 -4.93
C PRO A 125 12.06 7.22 -4.71
N GLU A 126 11.80 6.85 -3.45
CA GLU A 126 11.42 5.50 -3.09
C GLU A 126 9.94 5.45 -2.70
N SER A 127 9.27 4.36 -3.11
CA SER A 127 7.93 4.08 -2.60
C SER A 127 7.98 3.72 -1.12
N SER A 128 6.89 3.97 -0.42
CA SER A 128 6.77 3.57 0.99
C SER A 128 6.99 2.06 1.17
N PRO A 129 7.35 1.58 2.36
CA PRO A 129 7.26 0.16 2.69
C PRO A 129 5.82 -0.36 2.53
N GLU A 130 5.67 -1.62 2.11
CA GLU A 130 4.36 -2.27 2.04
C GLU A 130 3.72 -2.35 3.44
N ARG A 131 2.43 -2.06 3.53
CA ARG A 131 1.64 -2.12 4.75
C ARG A 131 0.51 -3.12 4.59
N GLN A 132 0.43 -4.09 5.50
CA GLN A 132 -0.75 -4.93 5.65
C GLN A 132 -1.85 -4.14 6.35
N VAL A 133 -3.04 -4.16 5.78
CA VAL A 133 -4.24 -3.54 6.35
C VAL A 133 -5.20 -4.68 6.73
N PRO A 134 -5.42 -4.92 8.02
CA PRO A 134 -6.31 -6.01 8.44
C PRO A 134 -7.75 -5.72 8.02
N SER A 135 -8.51 -6.77 7.72
CA SER A 135 -9.95 -6.66 7.49
C SER A 135 -10.64 -6.05 8.72
N GLY A 136 -11.48 -5.03 8.52
CA GLY A 136 -12.03 -4.22 9.61
C GLY A 136 -11.06 -3.16 10.16
N GLY A 137 -9.90 -2.99 9.52
CA GLY A 137 -8.98 -1.88 9.74
C GLY A 137 -9.06 -0.82 8.64
N TYR A 138 -8.17 0.15 8.69
CA TYR A 138 -7.96 1.13 7.63
C TYR A 138 -6.48 1.47 7.50
N VAL A 139 -6.12 2.02 6.36
CA VAL A 139 -4.88 2.76 6.16
C VAL A 139 -5.21 4.16 5.68
N GLU A 140 -4.58 5.14 6.29
CA GLU A 140 -4.56 6.52 5.81
C GLU A 140 -3.15 6.86 5.35
N ILE A 141 -3.06 7.32 4.13
CA ILE A 141 -1.86 7.84 3.48
C ILE A 141 -2.03 9.35 3.42
N ASP A 142 -1.13 10.09 4.04
CA ASP A 142 -1.08 11.56 4.04
C ASP A 142 0.25 11.98 3.42
N ALA A 143 0.22 12.54 2.22
CA ALA A 143 1.41 12.97 1.50
C ALA A 143 1.96 14.32 1.99
N GLY A 144 1.31 14.95 2.98
CA GLY A 144 1.69 16.27 3.49
C GLY A 144 1.58 17.34 2.41
N ASP A 145 2.69 18.03 2.15
CA ASP A 145 2.75 19.08 1.11
C ASP A 145 2.91 18.51 -0.31
N GLU A 146 3.21 17.22 -0.42
CA GLU A 146 3.41 16.51 -1.68
C GLU A 146 2.09 15.95 -2.25
N THR A 147 2.18 15.13 -3.29
CA THR A 147 1.02 14.52 -3.95
C THR A 147 1.21 13.03 -4.16
N VAL A 148 0.12 12.29 -4.18
CA VAL A 148 0.12 10.86 -4.51
C VAL A 148 0.28 10.70 -6.02
N GLU A 149 1.32 9.98 -6.45
CA GLU A 149 1.55 9.65 -7.86
C GLU A 149 1.04 8.25 -8.20
N ALA A 150 1.24 7.28 -7.29
CA ALA A 150 0.80 5.91 -7.53
C ALA A 150 0.44 5.20 -6.22
N LEU A 151 -0.44 4.22 -6.33
CA LEU A 151 -0.80 3.26 -5.28
C LEU A 151 -0.49 1.85 -5.74
N HIS A 152 0.16 1.08 -4.88
CA HIS A 152 0.26 -0.36 -5.01
C HIS A 152 -0.89 -1.02 -4.26
N LEU A 153 -1.57 -1.93 -4.90
CA LEU A 153 -2.73 -2.65 -4.37
C LEU A 153 -2.46 -4.14 -4.51
N ARG A 154 -2.45 -4.86 -3.39
CA ARG A 154 -2.25 -6.30 -3.37
C ARG A 154 -3.23 -6.99 -2.44
N SER A 155 -3.78 -8.11 -2.89
CA SER A 155 -4.59 -9.01 -2.07
C SER A 155 -4.19 -10.46 -2.29
N THR A 156 -4.23 -11.27 -1.23
CA THR A 156 -3.90 -12.70 -1.30
C THR A 156 -5.12 -13.57 -1.54
N ASN A 157 -6.32 -13.05 -1.29
CA ASN A 157 -7.56 -13.82 -1.33
C ASN A 157 -8.67 -13.22 -2.21
N ALA A 158 -8.37 -12.15 -2.96
CA ALA A 158 -9.28 -11.57 -3.93
C ALA A 158 -8.51 -11.04 -5.14
N LEU A 159 -9.14 -10.99 -6.29
CA LEU A 159 -8.63 -10.27 -7.44
C LEU A 159 -9.05 -8.80 -7.35
N ILE A 160 -8.18 -7.92 -7.75
CA ILE A 160 -8.38 -6.47 -7.76
C ILE A 160 -8.37 -6.00 -9.20
N LYS A 161 -9.31 -5.14 -9.57
CA LYS A 161 -9.31 -4.39 -10.80
C LYS A 161 -9.34 -2.92 -10.44
N ALA A 162 -8.36 -2.14 -10.87
CA ALA A 162 -8.23 -0.76 -10.44
C ALA A 162 -7.60 0.11 -11.52
N SER A 163 -7.92 1.40 -11.51
CA SER A 163 -7.37 2.39 -12.42
C SER A 163 -7.19 3.72 -11.71
N ALA A 164 -6.27 4.52 -12.20
CA ALA A 164 -6.06 5.89 -11.74
C ALA A 164 -6.16 6.87 -12.90
N HIS A 165 -6.81 8.01 -12.68
CA HIS A 165 -6.72 9.17 -13.55
C HIS A 165 -5.47 9.96 -13.19
N VAL A 166 -4.55 10.06 -14.15
CA VAL A 166 -3.25 10.70 -13.99
C VAL A 166 -3.25 12.00 -14.77
N LYS A 167 -2.74 13.05 -14.17
CA LYS A 167 -2.62 14.37 -14.79
C LYS A 167 -2.03 14.29 -16.20
N ASP A 168 -2.66 14.95 -17.15
CA ASP A 168 -2.29 15.07 -18.56
C ASP A 168 -2.23 13.72 -19.34
N VAL A 169 -2.65 12.61 -18.71
CA VAL A 169 -2.64 11.27 -19.33
C VAL A 169 -4.05 10.69 -19.40
N GLY A 170 -4.88 10.93 -18.39
CA GLY A 170 -6.19 10.30 -18.23
C GLY A 170 -6.11 8.97 -17.49
N TRP A 171 -7.11 8.10 -17.68
CA TRP A 171 -7.21 6.83 -16.98
C TRP A 171 -6.13 5.84 -17.42
N LYS A 172 -5.36 5.31 -16.45
CA LYS A 172 -4.33 4.26 -16.62
C LYS A 172 -4.69 3.05 -15.78
N GLY A 173 -4.65 1.85 -16.38
CA GLY A 173 -5.00 0.59 -15.71
C GLY A 173 -6.45 0.16 -15.96
N GLY A 174 -7.00 -0.67 -15.09
CA GLY A 174 -8.41 -1.07 -15.10
C GLY A 174 -8.82 -2.11 -16.15
N THR A 175 -7.87 -2.73 -16.85
CA THR A 175 -8.17 -3.70 -17.91
C THR A 175 -8.17 -5.14 -17.43
N GLN A 176 -7.51 -5.44 -16.33
CA GLN A 176 -7.28 -6.80 -15.84
C GLN A 176 -7.62 -6.93 -14.35
N TRP A 177 -8.02 -8.15 -13.97
CA TRP A 177 -8.17 -8.58 -12.60
C TRP A 177 -6.87 -9.24 -12.14
N LEU A 178 -6.19 -8.63 -11.14
CA LEU A 178 -4.88 -9.06 -10.67
C LEU A 178 -4.85 -9.13 -9.13
N HIS A 179 -4.02 -10.01 -8.59
CA HIS A 179 -3.76 -10.02 -7.14
C HIS A 179 -2.82 -8.89 -6.69
N ASP A 180 -2.06 -8.33 -7.62
CA ASP A 180 -0.95 -7.41 -7.35
C ASP A 180 -0.80 -6.44 -8.53
N GLN A 181 -0.94 -5.13 -8.28
CA GLN A 181 -0.80 -4.11 -9.30
C GLN A 181 -0.50 -2.72 -8.75
N TRP A 182 0.19 -1.93 -9.55
CA TRP A 182 0.32 -0.50 -9.39
C TRP A 182 -0.71 0.24 -10.24
N ILE A 183 -1.32 1.29 -9.68
CA ILE A 183 -2.14 2.25 -10.43
C ILE A 183 -1.52 3.65 -10.27
N GLY A 184 -1.63 4.49 -11.30
CA GLY A 184 -1.00 5.81 -11.33
C GLY A 184 0.30 5.85 -12.15
N SER A 185 1.21 6.76 -11.83
CA SER A 185 2.50 6.93 -12.49
C SER A 185 3.63 7.03 -11.47
N ILE A 186 4.68 6.23 -11.63
CA ILE A 186 5.82 6.21 -10.69
C ILE A 186 6.96 7.03 -11.28
N GLY A 187 7.37 8.09 -10.57
CA GLY A 187 8.56 8.88 -10.92
C GLY A 187 8.45 9.69 -12.22
N GLU A 188 7.23 9.88 -12.73
CA GLU A 188 6.98 10.70 -13.93
C GLU A 188 6.67 12.18 -13.58
N GLY A 189 6.60 12.52 -12.28
CA GLY A 189 6.20 13.85 -11.81
C GLY A 189 4.74 14.17 -12.13
N ARG A 190 3.90 13.16 -12.23
CA ARG A 190 2.48 13.27 -12.58
C ARG A 190 1.64 12.74 -11.44
N TRP A 191 0.89 13.62 -10.81
CA TRP A 191 0.02 13.23 -9.71
C TRP A 191 -1.24 12.51 -10.16
N MET A 192 -1.81 11.77 -9.25
CA MET A 192 -3.11 11.16 -9.37
C MET A 192 -4.21 12.20 -9.05
N GLU A 193 -5.25 12.24 -9.86
CA GLU A 193 -6.42 13.11 -9.69
C GLU A 193 -7.65 12.36 -9.21
N ALA A 194 -7.78 11.11 -9.63
CA ALA A 194 -8.85 10.21 -9.20
C ALA A 194 -8.42 8.76 -9.32
N PHE A 195 -9.11 7.87 -8.62
CA PHE A 195 -8.93 6.42 -8.78
C PHE A 195 -10.23 5.67 -8.45
N TRP A 196 -10.35 4.48 -9.01
CA TRP A 196 -11.38 3.52 -8.64
C TRP A 196 -10.76 2.13 -8.43
N ILE A 197 -11.41 1.33 -7.59
CA ILE A 197 -10.98 -0.02 -7.23
C ILE A 197 -12.22 -0.90 -7.17
N ASP A 198 -12.14 -2.09 -7.80
CA ASP A 198 -13.13 -3.15 -7.77
C ASP A 198 -12.51 -4.45 -7.23
N ILE A 199 -13.30 -5.29 -6.53
CA ILE A 199 -12.85 -6.52 -5.86
C ILE A 199 -13.76 -7.69 -6.28
#